data_473e665cb454f7a33ee646444f51f3e6
#
_entry.id   473e665cb454f7a33ee646444f51f3e6
#
_cell.length_a   1.000
_cell.length_b   1.000
_cell.length_c   1.000
_cell.angle_alpha   90.00
_cell.angle_beta   90.00
_cell.angle_gamma   90.00
#
_symmetry.space_group_name_H-M   'P 1'
#
loop_
_entity.id
_entity.type
_entity.pdbx_description
1 polymer ?
#
loop_
_entity_poly.entity_id
_entity_poly.type
_entity_poly.pdbx_seq_one_letter_code
_entity_poly.pdbx_strand_id
1 'polypeptide(L)'
;SSIADILRFSAEATGFLKSFSHLQPKYSKSTADPEVIHACIIANATGTETKKMKAISDVKEQDLDRVNKNYIRYQTLATANDAIMNHTAKLPIFSEYNLSDYGVHASVDGQKFATKYHTIKSRYSKKYFGMLQGVVLFSLNANHLPLCLKVIGANQHESHFLLDIVESN
;
A
#
# COMPACT_ATOMS: atom_id res chain seq x y z
N SER A 1 7.29 15.71 15.37
CA SER A 1 7.66 14.47 14.67
C SER A 1 7.31 14.61 13.20
N SER A 2 8.24 14.35 12.31
CA SER A 2 8.01 14.32 10.86
C SER A 2 7.43 12.97 10.44
N ILE A 3 6.87 12.87 9.22
CA ILE A 3 6.45 11.58 8.63
C ILE A 3 7.63 10.59 8.59
N ALA A 4 8.83 11.08 8.31
CA ALA A 4 10.04 10.25 8.30
C ALA A 4 10.34 9.65 9.69
N ASP A 5 10.15 10.42 10.77
CA ASP A 5 10.35 9.92 12.15
C ASP A 5 9.33 8.81 12.48
N ILE A 6 8.07 8.98 12.04
CA ILE A 6 7.02 7.96 12.22
C ILE A 6 7.38 6.69 11.46
N LEU A 7 7.87 6.79 10.23
CA LEU A 7 8.30 5.63 9.45
C LEU A 7 9.48 4.91 10.07
N ARG A 8 10.49 5.64 10.59
CA ARG A 8 11.64 5.05 11.30
C ARG A 8 11.17 4.30 12.55
N PHE A 9 10.36 4.94 13.38
CA PHE A 9 9.79 4.31 14.58
C PHE A 9 9.00 3.04 14.21
N SER A 10 8.14 3.11 13.18
CA SER A 10 7.37 1.95 12.72
C SER A 10 8.27 0.84 12.20
N ALA A 11 9.36 1.18 11.49
CA ALA A 11 10.32 0.21 10.97
C ALA A 11 11.06 -0.52 12.11
N GLU A 12 11.47 0.19 13.14
CA GLU A 12 12.10 -0.40 14.33
C GLU A 12 11.14 -1.33 15.08
N ALA A 13 9.89 -0.89 15.27
CA ALA A 13 8.90 -1.65 16.02
C ALA A 13 8.42 -2.91 15.27
N THR A 14 8.23 -2.85 13.96
CA THR A 14 7.57 -3.91 13.17
C THR A 14 8.51 -4.71 12.29
N GLY A 15 9.67 -4.16 11.94
CA GLY A 15 10.61 -4.73 10.98
C GLY A 15 10.11 -4.75 9.54
N PHE A 16 9.10 -3.96 9.19
CA PHE A 16 8.43 -3.98 7.87
C PHE A 16 9.38 -3.75 6.69
N LEU A 17 10.52 -3.10 6.89
CA LEU A 17 11.51 -2.86 5.83
C LEU A 17 12.08 -4.15 5.24
N LYS A 18 12.08 -5.26 6.01
CA LYS A 18 12.53 -6.58 5.54
C LYS A 18 11.66 -7.13 4.40
N SER A 19 10.46 -6.59 4.22
CA SER A 19 9.53 -6.98 3.16
C SER A 19 9.96 -6.49 1.78
N PHE A 20 10.81 -5.45 1.70
CA PHE A 20 11.24 -4.87 0.44
C PHE A 20 12.41 -5.63 -0.18
N SER A 21 12.10 -6.70 -0.88
CA SER A 21 13.07 -7.51 -1.64
C SER A 21 13.20 -7.03 -3.08
N HIS A 22 14.38 -7.25 -3.69
CA HIS A 22 14.61 -6.89 -5.09
C HIS A 22 13.72 -7.70 -6.03
N LEU A 23 13.24 -7.08 -7.12
CA LEU A 23 12.36 -7.70 -8.11
C LEU A 23 12.98 -8.92 -8.79
N GLN A 24 14.28 -8.86 -9.08
CA GLN A 24 14.99 -9.97 -9.74
C GLN A 24 15.61 -10.93 -8.72
N PRO A 25 15.32 -12.24 -8.79
CA PRO A 25 15.82 -13.23 -7.82
C PRO A 25 17.34 -13.29 -7.69
N LYS A 26 18.07 -13.01 -8.78
CA LYS A 26 19.55 -12.98 -8.75
C LYS A 26 20.13 -11.94 -7.81
N TYR A 27 19.34 -10.91 -7.46
CA TYR A 27 19.72 -9.87 -6.50
C TYR A 27 18.97 -10.00 -5.17
N SER A 28 18.41 -11.16 -4.85
CA SER A 28 17.60 -11.38 -3.64
C SER A 28 18.34 -11.05 -2.33
N LYS A 29 19.68 -11.16 -2.34
CA LYS A 29 20.53 -10.78 -1.20
C LYS A 29 20.83 -9.27 -1.11
N SER A 30 20.48 -8.50 -2.15
CA SER A 30 20.67 -7.05 -2.15
C SER A 30 19.56 -6.40 -1.35
N THR A 31 19.91 -5.58 -0.37
CA THR A 31 19.00 -4.76 0.40
C THR A 31 19.05 -3.31 -0.10
N ALA A 32 17.92 -2.66 -0.11
CA ALA A 32 17.87 -1.22 -0.36
C ALA A 32 18.16 -0.45 0.93
N ASP A 33 18.71 0.74 0.79
CA ASP A 33 18.90 1.66 1.91
C ASP A 33 17.52 2.01 2.54
N PRO A 34 17.35 1.84 3.86
CA PRO A 34 16.12 2.18 4.57
C PRO A 34 15.63 3.61 4.32
N GLU A 35 16.51 4.59 4.30
CA GLU A 35 16.15 5.99 4.08
C GLU A 35 15.62 6.23 2.66
N VAL A 36 16.17 5.51 1.67
CA VAL A 36 15.68 5.59 0.30
C VAL A 36 14.30 4.94 0.18
N ILE A 37 14.06 3.81 0.88
CA ILE A 37 12.72 3.18 0.94
C ILE A 37 11.71 4.13 1.58
N HIS A 38 12.05 4.76 2.70
CA HIS A 38 11.18 5.75 3.37
C HIS A 38 10.85 6.92 2.43
N ALA A 39 11.86 7.47 1.75
CA ALA A 39 11.65 8.55 0.78
C ALA A 39 10.74 8.11 -0.38
N CYS A 40 10.90 6.89 -0.89
CA CYS A 40 10.01 6.34 -1.93
C CYS A 40 8.57 6.16 -1.42
N ILE A 41 8.37 5.66 -0.21
CA ILE A 41 7.04 5.52 0.41
C ILE A 41 6.37 6.90 0.53
N ILE A 42 7.08 7.90 1.06
CA ILE A 42 6.56 9.27 1.21
C ILE A 42 6.22 9.86 -0.17
N ALA A 43 7.12 9.72 -1.16
CA ALA A 43 6.89 10.23 -2.51
C ALA A 43 5.64 9.64 -3.15
N ASN A 44 5.45 8.32 -3.05
CA ASN A 44 4.26 7.65 -3.59
C ASN A 44 2.98 8.05 -2.83
N ALA A 45 3.03 8.12 -1.50
CA ALA A 45 1.87 8.48 -0.68
C ALA A 45 1.40 9.92 -0.89
N THR A 46 2.32 10.84 -1.16
CA THR A 46 2.01 12.26 -1.37
C THR A 46 1.86 12.66 -2.84
N GLY A 47 2.05 11.72 -3.78
CA GLY A 47 2.07 12.01 -5.21
C GLY A 47 3.24 12.92 -5.63
N THR A 48 4.30 12.96 -4.83
CA THR A 48 5.49 13.76 -5.12
C THR A 48 6.38 13.01 -6.10
N GLU A 49 6.72 13.65 -7.21
CA GLU A 49 7.66 13.08 -8.17
C GLU A 49 9.07 12.95 -7.58
N THR A 50 9.88 11.97 -8.08
CA THR A 50 11.25 11.73 -7.62
C THR A 50 12.13 12.97 -7.68
N LYS A 51 11.95 13.83 -8.72
CA LYS A 51 12.65 15.10 -8.84
C LYS A 51 12.35 16.08 -7.70
N LYS A 52 11.08 16.17 -7.30
CA LYS A 52 10.67 17.03 -6.17
C LYS A 52 11.15 16.43 -4.85
N MET A 53 11.09 15.10 -4.71
CA MET A 53 11.56 14.41 -3.51
C MET A 53 13.06 14.62 -3.29
N LYS A 54 13.89 14.58 -4.36
CA LYS A 54 15.31 14.94 -4.31
C LYS A 54 15.54 16.34 -3.73
N ALA A 55 14.67 17.31 -4.06
CA ALA A 55 14.83 18.70 -3.61
C ALA A 55 14.55 18.89 -2.11
N ILE A 56 13.82 17.95 -1.48
CA ILE A 56 13.40 18.01 -0.06
C ILE A 56 14.00 16.89 0.80
N SER A 57 14.84 16.04 0.22
CA SER A 57 15.55 14.95 0.91
C SER A 57 17.01 14.92 0.47
N ASP A 58 17.88 14.34 1.30
CA ASP A 58 19.30 14.14 0.99
C ASP A 58 19.55 12.94 0.06
N VAL A 59 18.48 12.35 -0.50
CA VAL A 59 18.54 11.16 -1.36
C VAL A 59 18.72 11.55 -2.82
N LYS A 60 19.62 10.85 -3.52
CA LYS A 60 19.86 11.08 -4.95
C LYS A 60 18.67 10.58 -5.78
N GLU A 61 18.29 11.32 -6.83
CA GLU A 61 17.22 10.96 -7.75
C GLU A 61 17.39 9.55 -8.35
N GLN A 62 18.62 9.19 -8.75
CA GLN A 62 18.94 7.87 -9.29
C GLN A 62 18.67 6.72 -8.30
N ASP A 63 18.93 6.96 -7.01
CA ASP A 63 18.65 5.97 -5.97
C ASP A 63 17.13 5.83 -5.71
N LEU A 64 16.40 6.95 -5.71
CA LEU A 64 14.94 6.95 -5.63
C LEU A 64 14.33 6.15 -6.80
N ASP A 65 14.73 6.43 -8.04
CA ASP A 65 14.24 5.74 -9.23
C ASP A 65 14.57 4.25 -9.21
N ARG A 66 15.81 3.90 -8.81
CA ARG A 66 16.27 2.52 -8.70
C ARG A 66 15.47 1.74 -7.66
N VAL A 67 15.27 2.31 -6.47
CA VAL A 67 14.54 1.66 -5.38
C VAL A 67 13.06 1.57 -5.71
N ASN A 68 12.46 2.65 -6.20
CA ASN A 68 11.06 2.65 -6.59
C ASN A 68 10.75 1.59 -7.65
N LYS A 69 11.63 1.43 -8.66
CA LYS A 69 11.45 0.46 -9.74
C LYS A 69 11.66 -0.99 -9.29
N ASN A 70 12.64 -1.26 -8.42
CA ASN A 70 13.08 -2.62 -8.13
C ASN A 70 12.57 -3.19 -6.80
N TYR A 71 12.13 -2.35 -5.85
CA TYR A 71 11.73 -2.76 -4.51
C TYR A 71 10.29 -2.40 -4.15
N ILE A 72 9.77 -1.26 -4.67
CA ILE A 72 8.40 -0.83 -4.38
C ILE A 72 7.44 -1.45 -5.39
N ARG A 73 6.64 -2.40 -4.95
CA ARG A 73 5.61 -3.08 -5.75
C ARG A 73 4.49 -3.59 -4.85
N TYR A 74 3.35 -3.94 -5.44
CA TYR A 74 2.18 -4.41 -4.70
C TYR A 74 2.52 -5.50 -3.67
N GLN A 75 3.28 -6.54 -4.08
CA GLN A 75 3.61 -7.67 -3.21
C GLN A 75 4.45 -7.25 -1.99
N THR A 76 5.47 -6.41 -2.19
CA THR A 76 6.32 -5.94 -1.09
C THR A 76 5.60 -4.98 -0.17
N LEU A 77 4.72 -4.14 -0.72
CA LEU A 77 3.86 -3.24 0.06
C LEU A 77 2.83 -4.03 0.89
N ALA A 78 2.20 -5.06 0.30
CA ALA A 78 1.27 -5.92 1.02
C ALA A 78 1.96 -6.64 2.19
N THR A 79 3.10 -7.29 1.94
CA THR A 79 3.88 -7.95 3.01
C THR A 79 4.34 -6.96 4.10
N ALA A 80 4.72 -5.73 3.72
CA ALA A 80 5.07 -4.69 4.69
C ALA A 80 3.85 -4.27 5.52
N ASN A 81 2.68 -4.12 4.88
CA ASN A 81 1.43 -3.85 5.57
C ASN A 81 1.09 -4.96 6.57
N ASP A 82 1.21 -6.23 6.18
CA ASP A 82 0.96 -7.37 7.07
C ASP A 82 1.88 -7.34 8.30
N ALA A 83 3.15 -6.99 8.13
CA ALA A 83 4.08 -6.86 9.26
C ALA A 83 3.62 -5.76 10.24
N ILE A 84 3.15 -4.61 9.74
CA ILE A 84 2.63 -3.52 10.56
C ILE A 84 1.31 -3.95 11.23
N MET A 85 0.38 -4.55 10.48
CA MET A 85 -0.91 -4.97 11.00
C MET A 85 -0.77 -6.03 12.09
N ASN A 86 0.05 -7.06 11.88
CA ASN A 86 0.34 -8.10 12.85
C ASN A 86 0.98 -7.57 14.14
N HIS A 87 1.75 -6.50 14.05
CA HIS A 87 2.30 -5.83 15.23
C HIS A 87 1.21 -5.02 15.95
N THR A 88 0.47 -4.22 15.20
CA THR A 88 -0.58 -3.32 15.75
C THR A 88 -1.71 -4.11 16.40
N ALA A 89 -2.11 -5.26 15.83
CA ALA A 89 -3.14 -6.11 16.39
C ALA A 89 -2.78 -6.70 17.77
N LYS A 90 -1.50 -6.72 18.13
CA LYS A 90 -1.01 -7.17 19.45
C LYS A 90 -1.00 -6.07 20.50
N LEU A 91 -1.19 -4.82 20.10
CA LEU A 91 -1.23 -3.71 21.04
C LEU A 91 -2.56 -3.71 21.80
N PRO A 92 -2.56 -3.51 23.13
CA PRO A 92 -3.78 -3.48 23.94
C PRO A 92 -4.82 -2.49 23.42
N ILE A 93 -4.39 -1.35 22.89
CA ILE A 93 -5.27 -0.32 22.35
C ILE A 93 -6.08 -0.80 21.13
N PHE A 94 -5.65 -1.86 20.43
CA PHE A 94 -6.36 -2.34 19.26
C PHE A 94 -7.79 -2.83 19.61
N SER A 95 -7.94 -3.48 20.75
CA SER A 95 -9.24 -3.96 21.22
C SER A 95 -10.18 -2.83 21.67
N GLU A 96 -9.64 -1.67 22.06
CA GLU A 96 -10.45 -0.51 22.44
C GLU A 96 -11.24 0.09 21.26
N TYR A 97 -10.85 -0.25 20.02
CA TYR A 97 -11.58 0.15 18.81
C TYR A 97 -12.68 -0.84 18.41
N ASN A 98 -12.91 -1.91 19.15
CA ASN A 98 -14.02 -2.82 18.90
C ASN A 98 -15.34 -2.12 19.18
N LEU A 99 -16.28 -2.18 18.22
CA LEU A 99 -17.63 -1.61 18.40
C LEU A 99 -18.56 -2.53 19.19
N SER A 100 -18.17 -3.78 19.42
CA SER A 100 -18.91 -4.75 20.22
C SER A 100 -17.98 -5.74 20.89
N ASP A 101 -18.47 -6.39 21.93
CA ASP A 101 -17.75 -7.46 22.64
C ASP A 101 -17.56 -8.73 21.77
N TYR A 102 -18.18 -8.77 20.59
CA TYR A 102 -18.20 -9.96 19.71
C TYR A 102 -17.11 -9.98 18.65
N GLY A 103 -16.22 -8.96 18.60
CA GLY A 103 -15.08 -9.01 17.71
C GLY A 103 -14.76 -7.71 16.97
N VAL A 104 -13.86 -7.85 16.02
CA VAL A 104 -13.30 -6.77 15.23
C VAL A 104 -14.34 -6.19 14.27
N HIS A 105 -14.51 -4.88 14.27
CA HIS A 105 -15.32 -4.19 13.28
C HIS A 105 -14.55 -4.08 11.96
N ALA A 106 -15.18 -4.53 10.88
CA ALA A 106 -14.61 -4.43 9.54
C ALA A 106 -15.47 -3.57 8.62
N SER A 107 -14.84 -2.76 7.80
CA SER A 107 -15.47 -1.96 6.76
C SER A 107 -14.76 -2.13 5.43
N VAL A 108 -15.50 -2.09 4.33
CA VAL A 108 -14.98 -2.16 2.97
C VAL A 108 -15.35 -0.90 2.23
N ASP A 109 -14.37 -0.28 1.59
CA ASP A 109 -14.59 0.90 0.74
C ASP A 109 -13.81 0.77 -0.56
N GLY A 110 -14.32 1.42 -1.62
CA GLY A 110 -13.73 1.34 -2.95
C GLY A 110 -13.55 2.72 -3.59
N GLN A 111 -12.32 3.00 -4.00
CA GLN A 111 -12.00 4.21 -4.74
C GLN A 111 -11.69 3.90 -6.21
N LYS A 112 -12.26 4.71 -7.13
CA LYS A 112 -12.10 4.55 -8.57
C LYS A 112 -11.04 5.49 -9.12
N PHE A 113 -10.17 4.95 -9.96
CA PHE A 113 -9.10 5.69 -10.62
C PHE A 113 -9.12 5.49 -12.12
N ALA A 114 -9.11 6.58 -12.88
CA ALA A 114 -8.87 6.53 -14.32
C ALA A 114 -7.41 6.11 -14.57
N THR A 115 -7.21 5.23 -15.56
CA THR A 115 -5.86 4.81 -15.96
C THR A 115 -5.45 5.53 -17.23
N LYS A 116 -4.23 6.08 -17.25
CA LYS A 116 -3.67 6.75 -18.43
C LYS A 116 -3.44 5.76 -19.58
N TYR A 117 -3.10 4.52 -19.26
CA TYR A 117 -2.83 3.44 -20.19
C TYR A 117 -3.71 2.24 -19.91
N HIS A 118 -3.94 1.41 -20.95
CA HIS A 118 -4.60 0.13 -20.77
C HIS A 118 -3.75 -0.80 -19.91
N THR A 119 -4.34 -1.37 -18.88
CA THR A 119 -3.71 -2.37 -18.04
C THR A 119 -4.53 -3.67 -18.06
N ILE A 120 -3.94 -4.76 -17.58
CA ILE A 120 -4.64 -6.06 -17.51
C ILE A 120 -5.98 -5.95 -16.76
N LYS A 121 -6.03 -5.10 -15.72
CA LYS A 121 -7.21 -4.92 -14.87
C LYS A 121 -8.08 -3.73 -15.25
N SER A 122 -7.61 -2.78 -16.07
CA SER A 122 -8.41 -1.62 -16.43
C SER A 122 -9.61 -2.01 -17.32
N ARG A 123 -10.77 -1.43 -17.04
CA ARG A 123 -12.01 -1.66 -17.77
C ARG A 123 -12.76 -0.35 -18.00
N TYR A 124 -13.56 -0.30 -19.04
CA TYR A 124 -14.43 0.83 -19.31
C TYR A 124 -15.52 0.94 -18.25
N SER A 125 -15.79 2.15 -17.81
CA SER A 125 -16.94 2.46 -16.98
C SER A 125 -17.54 3.79 -17.40
N LYS A 126 -18.54 3.73 -18.27
CA LYS A 126 -19.22 4.91 -18.82
C LYS A 126 -19.72 5.85 -17.72
N LYS A 127 -20.19 5.29 -16.60
CA LYS A 127 -20.73 6.04 -15.47
C LYS A 127 -19.67 6.92 -14.79
N TYR A 128 -18.40 6.45 -14.70
CA TYR A 128 -17.36 7.13 -13.92
C TYR A 128 -16.30 7.80 -14.77
N PHE A 129 -15.98 7.25 -15.93
CA PHE A 129 -14.85 7.67 -16.75
C PHE A 129 -15.20 7.98 -18.19
N GLY A 130 -16.49 7.90 -18.58
CA GLY A 130 -16.90 8.12 -19.95
C GLY A 130 -16.23 7.15 -20.93
N MET A 131 -15.38 7.70 -21.80
CA MET A 131 -14.63 6.93 -22.80
C MET A 131 -13.30 6.36 -22.27
N LEU A 132 -12.92 6.68 -21.04
CA LEU A 132 -11.67 6.21 -20.44
C LEU A 132 -11.87 4.89 -19.70
N GLN A 133 -10.75 4.17 -19.53
CA GLN A 133 -10.70 3.00 -18.67
C GLN A 133 -10.24 3.35 -17.27
N GLY A 134 -10.60 2.52 -16.30
CA GLY A 134 -10.17 2.70 -14.93
C GLY A 134 -10.14 1.40 -14.16
N VAL A 135 -9.69 1.52 -12.93
CA VAL A 135 -9.66 0.46 -11.93
C VAL A 135 -10.37 0.92 -10.67
N VAL A 136 -10.80 -0.03 -9.87
CA VAL A 136 -11.26 0.22 -8.50
C VAL A 136 -10.24 -0.36 -7.56
N LEU A 137 -9.80 0.43 -6.61
CA LEU A 137 -8.99 0.00 -5.48
C LEU A 137 -9.91 -0.21 -4.28
N PHE A 138 -10.03 -1.45 -3.83
CA PHE A 138 -10.75 -1.80 -2.61
C PHE A 138 -9.83 -1.85 -1.42
N SER A 139 -10.30 -1.32 -0.29
CA SER A 139 -9.68 -1.45 1.01
C SER A 139 -10.63 -2.17 1.97
N LEU A 140 -10.16 -3.25 2.57
CA LEU A 140 -10.77 -3.83 3.77
C LEU A 140 -10.06 -3.25 4.98
N ASN A 141 -10.80 -2.61 5.86
CA ASN A 141 -10.27 -2.01 7.08
C ASN A 141 -10.88 -2.72 8.29
N ALA A 142 -10.07 -3.01 9.29
CA ALA A 142 -10.52 -3.53 10.57
C ALA A 142 -10.07 -2.59 11.70
N ASN A 143 -10.98 -2.20 12.57
CA ASN A 143 -10.72 -1.22 13.63
C ASN A 143 -9.93 0.01 13.11
N HIS A 144 -10.37 0.55 11.96
CA HIS A 144 -9.75 1.68 11.24
C HIS A 144 -8.36 1.42 10.63
N LEU A 145 -7.87 0.17 10.64
CA LEU A 145 -6.58 -0.19 10.05
C LEU A 145 -6.78 -0.95 8.73
N PRO A 146 -6.02 -0.63 7.66
CA PRO A 146 -6.13 -1.30 6.37
C PRO A 146 -5.56 -2.72 6.45
N LEU A 147 -6.43 -3.74 6.40
CA LEU A 147 -6.03 -5.14 6.38
C LEU A 147 -5.52 -5.56 5.01
N CYS A 148 -6.29 -5.27 3.97
CA CYS A 148 -5.87 -5.59 2.61
C CYS A 148 -6.39 -4.61 1.58
N LEU A 149 -5.76 -4.64 0.40
CA LEU A 149 -6.12 -3.87 -0.77
C LEU A 149 -6.29 -4.81 -1.97
N LYS A 150 -7.33 -4.62 -2.77
CA LYS A 150 -7.55 -5.36 -4.01
C LYS A 150 -7.86 -4.43 -5.16
N VAL A 151 -7.22 -4.66 -6.32
CA VAL A 151 -7.46 -3.89 -7.55
C VAL A 151 -8.29 -4.71 -8.50
N ILE A 152 -9.44 -4.17 -8.91
CA ILE A 152 -10.36 -4.77 -9.88
C ILE A 152 -10.69 -3.81 -11.03
N GLY A 153 -11.37 -4.30 -12.06
CA GLY A 153 -11.81 -3.47 -13.20
C GLY A 153 -12.93 -2.50 -12.80
N ALA A 154 -12.93 -1.31 -13.37
CA ALA A 154 -13.92 -0.27 -13.04
C ALA A 154 -15.38 -0.62 -13.41
N ASN A 155 -15.59 -1.65 -14.23
CA ASN A 155 -16.92 -2.17 -14.59
C ASN A 155 -17.46 -3.21 -13.60
N GLN A 156 -16.65 -3.66 -12.64
CA GLN A 156 -17.04 -4.67 -11.67
C GLN A 156 -17.68 -4.03 -10.45
N HIS A 157 -18.66 -4.72 -9.86
CA HIS A 157 -19.37 -4.25 -8.67
C HIS A 157 -18.68 -4.76 -7.41
N GLU A 158 -18.61 -3.89 -6.43
CA GLU A 158 -17.89 -4.09 -5.17
C GLU A 158 -18.38 -5.31 -4.40
N SER A 159 -19.69 -5.50 -4.37
CA SER A 159 -20.33 -6.59 -3.63
C SER A 159 -19.90 -8.00 -4.07
N HIS A 160 -19.43 -8.16 -5.31
CA HIS A 160 -19.01 -9.48 -5.82
C HIS A 160 -17.66 -9.94 -5.24
N PHE A 161 -16.89 -9.03 -4.66
CA PHE A 161 -15.55 -9.31 -4.14
C PHE A 161 -15.46 -9.26 -2.62
N LEU A 162 -16.56 -8.95 -1.93
CA LEU A 162 -16.58 -8.89 -0.47
C LEU A 162 -16.20 -10.23 0.14
N LEU A 163 -16.81 -11.33 -0.33
CA LEU A 163 -16.51 -12.68 0.14
C LEU A 163 -15.08 -13.09 -0.16
N ASP A 164 -14.60 -12.85 -1.39
CA ASP A 164 -13.23 -13.14 -1.79
C ASP A 164 -12.18 -12.44 -0.91
N ILE A 165 -12.49 -11.22 -0.47
CA ILE A 165 -11.59 -10.44 0.39
C ILE A 165 -11.60 -11.01 1.81
N VAL A 166 -12.74 -11.40 2.31
CA VAL A 166 -12.87 -11.98 3.66
C VAL A 166 -12.25 -13.38 3.72
N GLU A 167 -12.40 -14.19 2.67
CA GLU A 167 -11.83 -15.55 2.62
C GLU A 167 -10.31 -15.58 2.39
N SER A 168 -9.73 -14.48 1.84
CA SER A 168 -8.29 -14.40 1.53
C SER A 168 -7.43 -13.86 2.68
N ASN A 169 -8.02 -13.53 3.83
CA ASN A 169 -7.38 -13.07 5.05
C ASN A 169 -7.77 -13.95 6.23
#